data_12d7ce3e822897ca463c54258df44007
#
_entry.id   12d7ce3e822897ca463c54258df44007
#
_cell.length_a   1.000
_cell.length_b   1.000
_cell.length_c   1.000
_cell.angle_alpha   90.00
_cell.angle_beta   90.00
_cell.angle_gamma   90.00
#
_symmetry.space_group_name_H-M   'P 1'
#
loop_
_entity.id
_entity.type
_entity.pdbx_description
1 polymer ?
#
loop_
_entity_poly.entity_id
_entity_poly.type
_entity_poly.pdbx_seq_one_letter_code
_entity_poly.pdbx_strand_id
1 'polypeptide(L)'
;FCKVHICERWEEGRPLLRRELNDADVAVVGSYFSDGVAAANEVLDSAALVKAFYDIDTPITIAKLQAGDEEYLRRDQVPQFDLYLSFTGGPMLREIENSFGARRVVALYCSFDPHRYRISEMDSKYVCDLSYMGTYAPDRQAKLEALLLRAAQGVPDKTFIVAGPQYPSEVSWPKNVKYIIHLEPKFHPAFYCSSRFTLNLTRKHMVKVGYSPSVRLFEAAGCGAAIISDGWAGLESFFHPNDEILLDESTAEVVRYLYEVSPEEAAGIGKRAQQRVLAEHSADKRAAQFEELIGAKSLARQYA
;
A
#
# COMPACT_ATOMS: atom_id res chain seq x y z
N PHE A 1 -2.44 21.71 -8.09
CA PHE A 1 -1.74 22.04 -6.84
C PHE A 1 -2.76 22.06 -5.70
N CYS A 2 -2.50 21.33 -4.62
CA CYS A 2 -3.36 21.33 -3.44
C CYS A 2 -2.83 22.30 -2.37
N LYS A 3 -3.74 22.78 -1.53
CA LYS A 3 -3.42 23.56 -0.34
C LYS A 3 -3.31 22.59 0.84
N VAL A 4 -2.16 22.58 1.51
CA VAL A 4 -1.92 21.70 2.67
C VAL A 4 -1.90 22.54 3.93
N HIS A 5 -2.68 22.12 4.92
CA HIS A 5 -2.68 22.70 6.26
C HIS A 5 -2.30 21.62 7.27
N ILE A 6 -1.25 21.87 8.04
CA ILE A 6 -0.81 20.99 9.11
C ILE A 6 -1.23 21.64 10.42
N CYS A 7 -2.00 20.90 11.23
CA CYS A 7 -2.44 21.33 12.55
C CYS A 7 -1.99 20.29 13.57
N GLU A 8 -1.41 20.74 14.68
CA GLU A 8 -0.92 19.83 15.73
C GLU A 8 -2.06 19.40 16.66
N ARG A 9 -3.12 20.20 16.75
CA ARG A 9 -4.27 19.97 17.64
C ARG A 9 -5.58 20.14 16.90
N TRP A 10 -6.57 19.37 17.28
CA TRP A 10 -7.93 19.43 16.72
C TRP A 10 -8.56 20.83 16.82
N GLU A 11 -8.39 21.51 17.95
CA GLU A 11 -8.96 22.84 18.19
C GLU A 11 -8.45 23.88 17.18
N GLU A 12 -7.27 23.71 16.64
CA GLU A 12 -6.69 24.57 15.59
C GLU A 12 -7.21 24.21 14.21
N GLY A 13 -7.32 22.92 13.95
CA GLY A 13 -7.77 22.37 12.64
C GLY A 13 -9.26 22.51 12.40
N ARG A 14 -10.08 22.36 13.44
CA ARG A 14 -11.54 22.35 13.34
C ARG A 14 -12.15 23.61 12.70
N PRO A 15 -11.82 24.85 13.11
CA PRO A 15 -12.35 26.07 12.47
C PRO A 15 -11.97 26.17 11.00
N LEU A 16 -10.77 25.71 10.65
CA LEU A 16 -10.28 25.68 9.28
C LEU A 16 -11.08 24.67 8.45
N LEU A 17 -11.24 23.45 8.96
CA LEU A 17 -12.06 22.40 8.32
C LEU A 17 -13.48 22.90 8.04
N ARG A 18 -14.14 23.48 9.02
CA ARG A 18 -15.50 24.05 8.85
C ARG A 18 -15.58 25.11 7.76
N ARG A 19 -14.57 25.99 7.69
CA ARG A 19 -14.52 27.01 6.66
C ARG A 19 -14.40 26.40 5.26
N GLU A 20 -13.50 25.43 5.08
CA GLU A 20 -13.30 24.77 3.79
C GLU A 20 -14.52 23.90 3.39
N LEU A 21 -15.23 23.32 4.38
CA LEU A 21 -16.44 22.53 4.13
C LEU A 21 -17.63 23.34 3.61
N ASN A 22 -17.67 24.68 3.86
CA ASN A 22 -18.78 25.51 3.40
C ASN A 22 -18.92 25.55 1.87
N ASP A 23 -17.79 25.46 1.15
CA ASP A 23 -17.73 25.57 -0.31
C ASP A 23 -17.27 24.25 -0.98
N ALA A 24 -17.16 23.15 -0.20
CA ALA A 24 -16.69 21.88 -0.71
C ALA A 24 -17.81 21.09 -1.39
N ASP A 25 -17.61 20.71 -2.64
CA ASP A 25 -18.48 19.72 -3.33
C ASP A 25 -18.23 18.31 -2.81
N VAL A 26 -16.99 17.98 -2.49
CA VAL A 26 -16.56 16.65 -2.01
C VAL A 26 -15.73 16.79 -0.75
N ALA A 27 -16.08 16.05 0.29
CA ALA A 27 -15.29 15.96 1.51
C ALA A 27 -14.89 14.51 1.80
N VAL A 28 -13.61 14.30 2.08
CA VAL A 28 -13.05 12.96 2.34
C VAL A 28 -12.36 12.94 3.69
N VAL A 29 -12.71 11.95 4.52
CA VAL A 29 -12.00 11.66 5.79
C VAL A 29 -11.12 10.45 5.57
N GLY A 30 -9.82 10.56 5.90
CA GLY A 30 -8.89 9.42 5.87
C GLY A 30 -8.88 8.63 7.17
N SER A 31 -8.57 7.34 7.10
CA SER A 31 -8.30 6.51 8.29
C SER A 31 -6.96 6.89 8.96
N TYR A 32 -6.69 6.33 10.14
CA TYR A 32 -5.48 6.60 10.95
C TYR A 32 -5.26 8.05 11.36
N PHE A 33 -6.33 8.75 11.56
CA PHE A 33 -6.34 10.11 12.08
C PHE A 33 -6.93 10.09 13.50
N SER A 34 -6.18 10.51 14.50
CA SER A 34 -6.59 10.44 15.92
C SER A 34 -7.90 11.16 16.22
N ASP A 35 -8.16 12.27 15.53
CA ASP A 35 -9.42 13.04 15.65
C ASP A 35 -10.43 12.65 14.56
N GLY A 36 -10.27 11.47 13.95
CA GLY A 36 -11.07 10.99 12.82
C GLY A 36 -12.58 10.98 13.09
N VAL A 37 -12.98 10.54 14.28
CA VAL A 37 -14.39 10.55 14.70
C VAL A 37 -14.96 11.98 14.72
N ALA A 38 -14.21 12.94 15.25
CA ALA A 38 -14.63 14.33 15.31
C ALA A 38 -14.66 14.98 13.92
N ALA A 39 -13.65 14.71 13.09
CA ALA A 39 -13.59 15.17 11.70
C ALA A 39 -14.72 14.58 10.86
N ALA A 40 -15.02 13.28 11.04
CA ALA A 40 -16.14 12.61 10.39
C ALA A 40 -17.48 13.30 10.72
N ASN A 41 -17.72 13.65 11.99
CA ASN A 41 -18.93 14.39 12.36
C ASN A 41 -19.03 15.73 11.62
N GLU A 42 -17.97 16.54 11.59
CA GLU A 42 -17.97 17.82 10.86
C GLU A 42 -18.24 17.63 9.35
N VAL A 43 -17.66 16.60 8.74
CA VAL A 43 -17.90 16.27 7.33
C VAL A 43 -19.34 15.80 7.11
N LEU A 44 -19.85 14.91 7.96
CA LEU A 44 -21.21 14.37 7.85
C LEU A 44 -22.28 15.43 8.05
N ASP A 45 -22.03 16.42 8.90
CA ASP A 45 -22.94 17.56 9.16
C ASP A 45 -22.81 18.67 8.09
N SER A 46 -21.81 18.62 7.21
CA SER A 46 -21.56 19.66 6.20
C SER A 46 -22.56 19.64 5.03
N ALA A 47 -22.54 20.70 4.23
CA ALA A 47 -23.31 20.79 2.98
C ALA A 47 -22.63 20.10 1.77
N ALA A 48 -21.48 19.47 1.95
CA ALA A 48 -20.77 18.78 0.86
C ALA A 48 -21.67 17.77 0.13
N LEU A 49 -21.64 17.82 -1.19
CA LEU A 49 -22.49 16.96 -2.05
C LEU A 49 -22.13 15.49 -1.95
N VAL A 50 -20.83 15.20 -1.82
CA VAL A 50 -20.31 13.84 -1.64
C VAL A 50 -19.45 13.77 -0.40
N LYS A 51 -19.80 12.89 0.52
CA LYS A 51 -19.08 12.65 1.77
C LYS A 51 -18.49 11.26 1.72
N ALA A 52 -17.16 11.14 1.77
CA ALA A 52 -16.47 9.87 1.63
C ALA A 52 -15.56 9.58 2.83
N PHE A 53 -15.44 8.30 3.17
CA PHE A 53 -14.40 7.80 4.06
C PHE A 53 -13.37 7.03 3.22
N TYR A 54 -12.08 7.31 3.40
CA TYR A 54 -10.98 6.67 2.67
C TYR A 54 -10.11 5.86 3.62
N ASP A 55 -10.24 4.55 3.52
CA ASP A 55 -9.63 3.59 4.43
C ASP A 55 -8.40 2.93 3.81
N ILE A 56 -7.23 3.30 4.33
CA ILE A 56 -5.94 2.83 3.80
C ILE A 56 -5.49 1.47 4.37
N ASP A 57 -6.13 0.98 5.44
CA ASP A 57 -5.83 -0.31 6.09
C ASP A 57 -7.11 -1.03 6.48
N THR A 58 -8.01 -1.19 5.56
CA THR A 58 -9.39 -1.68 5.75
C THR A 58 -9.52 -2.94 6.62
N PRO A 59 -8.69 -4.00 6.46
CA PRO A 59 -8.80 -5.17 7.33
C PRO A 59 -8.58 -4.85 8.81
N ILE A 60 -7.77 -3.85 9.12
CA ILE A 60 -7.51 -3.42 10.50
C ILE A 60 -8.66 -2.57 11.02
N THR A 61 -9.15 -1.62 10.22
CA THR A 61 -10.32 -0.80 10.55
C THR A 61 -11.52 -1.66 10.88
N ILE A 62 -11.82 -2.63 10.02
CA ILE A 62 -12.97 -3.53 10.20
C ILE A 62 -12.80 -4.41 11.43
N ALA A 63 -11.61 -4.97 11.68
CA ALA A 63 -11.34 -5.73 12.90
C ALA A 63 -11.51 -4.89 14.18
N LYS A 64 -11.09 -3.62 14.17
CA LYS A 64 -11.31 -2.68 15.28
C LYS A 64 -12.80 -2.43 15.51
N LEU A 65 -13.56 -2.09 14.47
CA LEU A 65 -15.00 -1.86 14.58
C LEU A 65 -15.77 -3.10 15.07
N GLN A 66 -15.35 -4.31 14.65
CA GLN A 66 -15.90 -5.57 15.16
C GLN A 66 -15.62 -5.79 16.65
N ALA A 67 -14.46 -5.34 17.12
CA ALA A 67 -14.07 -5.40 18.53
C ALA A 67 -14.65 -4.25 19.38
N GLY A 68 -15.39 -3.29 18.79
CA GLY A 68 -15.89 -2.11 19.46
C GLY A 68 -14.84 -1.02 19.71
N ASP A 69 -13.69 -1.09 19.03
CA ASP A 69 -12.66 -0.05 19.04
C ASP A 69 -12.97 0.98 17.95
N GLU A 70 -13.37 2.17 18.38
CA GLU A 70 -13.81 3.28 17.54
C GLU A 70 -12.79 4.43 17.56
N GLU A 71 -11.51 4.12 17.46
CA GLU A 71 -10.41 5.09 17.57
C GLU A 71 -10.55 6.29 16.62
N TYR A 72 -10.84 6.04 15.33
CA TYR A 72 -10.91 7.09 14.30
C TYR A 72 -12.16 7.02 13.41
N LEU A 73 -12.99 5.99 13.60
CA LEU A 73 -14.27 5.83 12.90
C LEU A 73 -15.24 5.11 13.82
N ARG A 74 -16.45 5.65 14.01
CA ARG A 74 -17.50 4.96 14.74
C ARG A 74 -18.35 4.11 13.81
N ARG A 75 -18.88 3.01 14.35
CA ARG A 75 -19.76 2.11 13.60
C ARG A 75 -20.99 2.82 13.05
N ASP A 76 -21.59 3.75 13.81
CA ASP A 76 -22.77 4.51 13.41
C ASP A 76 -22.48 5.58 12.34
N GLN A 77 -21.23 5.96 12.12
CA GLN A 77 -20.83 6.89 11.06
C GLN A 77 -20.73 6.20 9.69
N VAL A 78 -20.39 4.89 9.65
CA VAL A 78 -20.18 4.15 8.40
C VAL A 78 -21.36 4.29 7.42
N PRO A 79 -22.63 4.08 7.81
CA PRO A 79 -23.78 4.20 6.91
C PRO A 79 -24.12 5.65 6.51
N GLN A 80 -23.49 6.64 7.13
CA GLN A 80 -23.77 8.05 6.85
C GLN A 80 -22.93 8.59 5.69
N PHE A 81 -21.77 7.98 5.42
CA PHE A 81 -20.96 8.32 4.25
C PHE A 81 -21.64 7.89 2.96
N ASP A 82 -21.48 8.70 1.94
CA ASP A 82 -21.93 8.37 0.58
C ASP A 82 -21.07 7.30 -0.09
N LEU A 83 -19.77 7.35 0.18
CA LEU A 83 -18.76 6.42 -0.35
C LEU A 83 -17.84 5.96 0.78
N TYR A 84 -17.61 4.65 0.84
CA TYR A 84 -16.53 4.05 1.59
C TYR A 84 -15.47 3.56 0.59
N LEU A 85 -14.35 4.24 0.55
CA LEU A 85 -13.24 3.96 -0.36
C LEU A 85 -12.22 3.09 0.38
N SER A 86 -11.93 1.91 -0.14
CA SER A 86 -11.12 0.91 0.54
C SER A 86 -9.84 0.58 -0.23
N PHE A 87 -8.70 0.49 0.45
CA PHE A 87 -7.47 -0.08 -0.12
C PHE A 87 -7.54 -1.61 -0.31
N THR A 88 -8.58 -2.25 0.21
CA THR A 88 -8.83 -3.68 0.07
C THR A 88 -10.07 -3.91 -0.76
N GLY A 89 -9.99 -4.82 -1.71
CA GLY A 89 -11.10 -5.21 -2.57
C GLY A 89 -11.74 -6.55 -2.20
N GLY A 90 -12.28 -7.23 -3.19
CA GLY A 90 -12.82 -8.57 -3.05
C GLY A 90 -14.01 -8.67 -2.09
N PRO A 91 -14.12 -9.79 -1.32
CA PRO A 91 -15.25 -10.02 -0.42
C PRO A 91 -15.43 -9.00 0.69
N MET A 92 -14.34 -8.32 1.10
CA MET A 92 -14.36 -7.29 2.15
C MET A 92 -15.33 -6.14 1.83
N LEU A 93 -15.49 -5.78 0.57
CA LEU A 93 -16.39 -4.71 0.18
C LEU A 93 -17.85 -5.05 0.56
N ARG A 94 -18.28 -6.28 0.30
CA ARG A 94 -19.62 -6.76 0.67
C ARG A 94 -19.79 -6.92 2.17
N GLU A 95 -18.73 -7.28 2.89
CA GLU A 95 -18.76 -7.35 4.35
C GLU A 95 -19.03 -5.99 4.97
N ILE A 96 -18.39 -4.93 4.46
CA ILE A 96 -18.60 -3.56 4.94
C ILE A 96 -20.05 -3.10 4.66
N GLU A 97 -20.59 -3.39 3.48
CA GLU A 97 -21.99 -3.07 3.14
C GLU A 97 -22.96 -3.82 4.08
N ASN A 98 -22.80 -5.13 4.20
CA ASN A 98 -23.77 -5.98 4.91
C ASN A 98 -23.67 -5.86 6.44
N SER A 99 -22.46 -5.76 6.99
CA SER A 99 -22.23 -5.82 8.45
C SER A 99 -22.19 -4.44 9.10
N PHE A 100 -21.84 -3.40 8.35
CA PHE A 100 -21.73 -2.03 8.86
C PHE A 100 -22.69 -1.05 8.18
N GLY A 101 -23.47 -1.50 7.21
CA GLY A 101 -24.52 -0.71 6.56
C GLY A 101 -23.99 0.42 5.65
N ALA A 102 -22.74 0.31 5.18
CA ALA A 102 -22.19 1.29 4.23
C ALA A 102 -23.05 1.35 2.96
N ARG A 103 -23.36 2.56 2.48
CA ARG A 103 -24.25 2.76 1.32
C ARG A 103 -23.63 2.28 0.01
N ARG A 104 -22.34 2.50 -0.15
CA ARG A 104 -21.57 2.10 -1.33
C ARG A 104 -20.12 1.92 -0.94
N VAL A 105 -19.57 0.74 -1.14
CA VAL A 105 -18.17 0.44 -0.88
C VAL A 105 -17.47 0.15 -2.20
N VAL A 106 -16.34 0.81 -2.43
CA VAL A 106 -15.56 0.68 -3.66
C VAL A 106 -14.08 0.52 -3.33
N ALA A 107 -13.40 -0.39 -4.02
CA ALA A 107 -11.96 -0.48 -3.95
C ALA A 107 -11.33 0.74 -4.64
N LEU A 108 -10.60 1.55 -3.89
CA LEU A 108 -9.72 2.59 -4.40
C LEU A 108 -8.32 2.29 -3.84
N TYR A 109 -7.63 1.37 -4.50
CA TYR A 109 -6.33 0.87 -4.05
C TYR A 109 -5.28 1.96 -3.94
N CYS A 110 -4.23 1.69 -3.17
CA CYS A 110 -3.03 2.50 -3.19
C CYS A 110 -2.46 2.62 -4.62
N SER A 111 -1.62 3.61 -4.83
CA SER A 111 -1.01 3.92 -6.11
C SER A 111 0.43 4.38 -5.90
N PHE A 112 1.16 4.54 -6.98
CA PHE A 112 2.48 5.15 -6.96
C PHE A 112 2.53 6.39 -7.86
N ASP A 113 3.43 7.32 -7.54
CA ASP A 113 3.74 8.48 -8.36
C ASP A 113 4.77 8.09 -9.45
N PRO A 114 4.38 8.03 -10.75
CA PRO A 114 5.29 7.64 -11.83
C PRO A 114 6.39 8.69 -12.10
N HIS A 115 6.25 9.92 -11.62
CA HIS A 115 7.33 10.91 -11.70
C HIS A 115 8.44 10.64 -10.69
N ARG A 116 8.08 10.06 -9.56
CA ARG A 116 9.00 9.71 -8.48
C ARG A 116 9.55 8.29 -8.61
N TYR A 117 8.69 7.29 -8.81
CA TYR A 117 9.04 5.87 -8.92
C TYR A 117 9.12 5.48 -10.39
N ARG A 118 10.29 5.63 -10.95
CA ARG A 118 10.62 5.35 -12.36
C ARG A 118 12.01 4.75 -12.46
N ILE A 119 12.34 4.20 -13.62
CA ILE A 119 13.69 3.74 -13.88
C ILE A 119 14.67 4.91 -13.67
N SER A 120 15.68 4.66 -12.87
CA SER A 120 16.76 5.58 -12.53
C SER A 120 18.11 4.90 -12.71
N GLU A 121 19.18 5.68 -12.65
CA GLU A 121 20.53 5.14 -12.61
C GLU A 121 20.75 4.25 -11.38
N MET A 122 21.50 3.17 -11.58
CA MET A 122 21.92 2.29 -10.50
C MET A 122 22.91 3.02 -9.59
N ASP A 123 22.80 2.83 -8.28
CA ASP A 123 23.77 3.28 -7.30
C ASP A 123 24.51 2.06 -6.74
N SER A 124 25.84 2.05 -6.87
CA SER A 124 26.69 0.95 -6.39
C SER A 124 26.51 0.62 -4.90
N LYS A 125 26.01 1.57 -4.11
CA LYS A 125 25.70 1.36 -2.68
C LYS A 125 24.55 0.38 -2.46
N TYR A 126 23.67 0.20 -3.45
CA TYR A 126 22.44 -0.60 -3.36
C TYR A 126 22.45 -1.83 -4.27
N VAL A 127 23.55 -2.06 -5.00
CA VAL A 127 23.67 -3.27 -5.85
C VAL A 127 23.62 -4.52 -4.98
N CYS A 128 22.63 -5.37 -5.25
CA CYS A 128 22.46 -6.66 -4.55
C CYS A 128 21.61 -7.65 -5.35
N ASP A 129 21.68 -8.92 -4.97
CA ASP A 129 20.87 -9.97 -5.58
C ASP A 129 19.41 -9.93 -5.11
N LEU A 130 19.17 -9.64 -3.80
CA LEU A 130 17.83 -9.51 -3.25
C LEU A 130 17.77 -8.38 -2.24
N SER A 131 16.84 -7.46 -2.43
CA SER A 131 16.55 -6.39 -1.47
C SER A 131 15.19 -6.57 -0.79
N TYR A 132 15.05 -5.94 0.36
CA TYR A 132 13.77 -5.73 1.02
C TYR A 132 13.72 -4.32 1.60
N MET A 133 12.63 -3.61 1.38
CA MET A 133 12.40 -2.29 2.00
C MET A 133 11.10 -2.29 2.78
N GLY A 134 11.17 -2.05 4.09
CA GLY A 134 9.98 -1.96 4.95
C GLY A 134 10.33 -1.73 6.41
N THR A 135 9.49 -0.97 7.09
CA THR A 135 9.53 -0.82 8.55
C THR A 135 9.33 -2.19 9.21
N TYR A 136 10.03 -2.42 10.30
CA TYR A 136 9.81 -3.62 11.11
C TYR A 136 8.33 -3.79 11.48
N ALA A 137 7.87 -5.02 11.41
CA ALA A 137 6.55 -5.40 11.93
C ALA A 137 6.62 -6.86 12.41
N PRO A 138 6.19 -7.14 13.66
CA PRO A 138 6.29 -8.49 14.23
C PRO A 138 5.59 -9.56 13.39
N ASP A 139 4.48 -9.20 12.76
CA ASP A 139 3.68 -10.10 11.91
C ASP A 139 4.35 -10.44 10.57
N ARG A 140 5.37 -9.68 10.13
CA ARG A 140 6.18 -9.96 8.93
C ARG A 140 7.52 -10.58 9.21
N GLN A 141 8.01 -10.51 10.48
CA GLN A 141 9.37 -10.94 10.82
C GLN A 141 9.63 -12.40 10.47
N ALA A 142 8.70 -13.30 10.78
CA ALA A 142 8.84 -14.71 10.46
C ALA A 142 9.02 -14.98 8.95
N LYS A 143 8.31 -14.21 8.09
CA LYS A 143 8.46 -14.30 6.64
C LYS A 143 9.80 -13.69 6.17
N LEU A 144 10.20 -12.56 6.73
CA LEU A 144 11.53 -11.97 6.44
C LEU A 144 12.65 -12.93 6.80
N GLU A 145 12.56 -13.60 7.94
CA GLU A 145 13.51 -14.63 8.35
C GLU A 145 13.54 -15.80 7.38
N ALA A 146 12.38 -16.30 6.98
CA ALA A 146 12.30 -17.44 6.09
C ALA A 146 12.78 -17.11 4.67
N LEU A 147 12.29 -16.02 4.09
CA LEU A 147 12.47 -15.74 2.66
C LEU A 147 13.73 -14.92 2.35
N LEU A 148 14.30 -14.19 3.35
CA LEU A 148 15.51 -13.42 3.11
C LEU A 148 16.66 -13.87 3.99
N LEU A 149 16.51 -13.91 5.33
CA LEU A 149 17.67 -14.12 6.21
C LEU A 149 18.21 -15.56 6.12
N ARG A 150 17.32 -16.57 6.09
CA ARG A 150 17.73 -17.98 5.88
C ARG A 150 18.24 -18.22 4.47
N ALA A 151 17.64 -17.58 3.45
CA ALA A 151 18.18 -17.65 2.09
C ALA A 151 19.61 -17.09 2.06
N ALA A 152 19.85 -15.92 2.68
CA ALA A 152 21.18 -15.32 2.77
C ALA A 152 22.21 -16.23 3.47
N GLN A 153 21.81 -16.91 4.54
CA GLN A 153 22.68 -17.89 5.21
C GLN A 153 23.04 -19.08 4.31
N GLY A 154 22.10 -19.51 3.46
CA GLY A 154 22.29 -20.65 2.55
C GLY A 154 23.13 -20.33 1.31
N VAL A 155 23.28 -19.06 0.94
CA VAL A 155 23.98 -18.63 -0.30
C VAL A 155 24.98 -17.51 0.00
N PRO A 156 26.14 -17.82 0.57
CA PRO A 156 27.12 -16.83 1.02
C PRO A 156 27.78 -16.03 -0.12
N ASP A 157 27.66 -16.48 -1.35
CA ASP A 157 28.12 -15.82 -2.59
C ASP A 157 27.17 -14.77 -3.12
N LYS A 158 25.96 -14.68 -2.57
CA LYS A 158 24.94 -13.68 -2.92
C LYS A 158 24.92 -12.54 -1.91
N THR A 159 24.42 -11.39 -2.36
CA THR A 159 24.37 -10.17 -1.57
C THR A 159 22.93 -9.71 -1.33
N PHE A 160 22.67 -9.25 -0.12
CA PHE A 160 21.31 -8.87 0.31
C PHE A 160 21.32 -7.50 0.97
N ILE A 161 20.23 -6.75 0.81
CA ILE A 161 20.02 -5.48 1.51
C ILE A 161 18.63 -5.44 2.13
N VAL A 162 18.57 -5.11 3.42
CA VAL A 162 17.33 -4.77 4.12
C VAL A 162 17.37 -3.30 4.48
N ALA A 163 16.34 -2.54 4.08
CA ALA A 163 16.22 -1.12 4.40
C ALA A 163 14.91 -0.84 5.13
N GLY A 164 14.98 -0.14 6.25
CA GLY A 164 13.80 0.28 7.03
C GLY A 164 14.06 0.44 8.50
N PRO A 165 13.27 1.27 9.20
CA PRO A 165 13.45 1.55 10.61
C PRO A 165 12.82 0.49 11.53
N GLN A 166 13.10 0.65 12.83
CA GLN A 166 12.46 -0.03 13.96
C GLN A 166 12.79 -1.52 14.12
N TYR A 167 13.77 -2.06 13.39
CA TYR A 167 14.22 -3.43 13.64
C TYR A 167 14.88 -3.53 15.03
N PRO A 168 14.45 -4.51 15.85
CA PRO A 168 15.06 -4.75 17.16
C PRO A 168 16.55 -5.08 17.05
N SER A 169 17.32 -4.73 18.07
CA SER A 169 18.76 -5.03 18.14
C SER A 169 19.07 -6.53 18.15
N GLU A 170 18.10 -7.35 18.53
CA GLU A 170 18.20 -8.80 18.61
C GLU A 170 18.17 -9.47 17.23
N VAL A 171 17.78 -8.75 16.17
CA VAL A 171 17.80 -9.29 14.81
C VAL A 171 19.25 -9.55 14.39
N SER A 172 19.57 -10.82 14.20
CA SER A 172 20.90 -11.23 13.74
C SER A 172 20.98 -11.15 12.21
N TRP A 173 21.77 -10.21 11.71
CA TRP A 173 21.98 -10.05 10.26
C TRP A 173 23.11 -10.99 9.79
N PRO A 174 22.87 -11.88 8.79
CA PRO A 174 23.93 -12.63 8.13
C PRO A 174 25.01 -11.72 7.54
N LYS A 175 26.26 -12.21 7.42
CA LYS A 175 27.39 -11.40 6.96
C LYS A 175 27.23 -10.78 5.57
N ASN A 176 26.45 -11.42 4.71
CA ASN A 176 26.12 -10.98 3.34
C ASN A 176 24.83 -10.17 3.27
N VAL A 177 24.26 -9.78 4.41
CA VAL A 177 23.10 -8.89 4.50
C VAL A 177 23.55 -7.52 5.01
N LYS A 178 23.39 -6.49 4.19
CA LYS A 178 23.58 -5.09 4.61
C LYS A 178 22.25 -4.55 5.16
N TYR A 179 22.27 -4.04 6.37
CA TYR A 179 21.11 -3.36 6.97
C TYR A 179 21.26 -1.85 6.90
N ILE A 180 20.20 -1.17 6.44
CA ILE A 180 20.09 0.30 6.33
C ILE A 180 18.92 0.74 7.20
N ILE A 181 19.19 1.42 8.32
CA ILE A 181 18.18 1.83 9.31
C ILE A 181 17.11 2.74 8.68
N HIS A 182 17.51 3.67 7.81
CA HIS A 182 16.62 4.58 7.14
C HIS A 182 17.10 4.87 5.73
N LEU A 183 16.23 4.69 4.76
CA LEU A 183 16.45 5.08 3.38
C LEU A 183 15.50 6.23 3.03
N GLU A 184 16.06 7.40 2.73
CA GLU A 184 15.24 8.54 2.34
C GLU A 184 14.47 8.26 1.05
N PRO A 185 13.20 8.70 0.95
CA PRO A 185 12.35 8.42 -0.21
C PRO A 185 12.94 8.84 -1.58
N LYS A 186 13.81 9.85 -1.61
CA LYS A 186 14.48 10.25 -2.87
C LYS A 186 15.44 9.19 -3.44
N PHE A 187 15.89 8.23 -2.60
CA PHE A 187 16.78 7.14 -3.00
C PHE A 187 16.04 5.83 -3.28
N HIS A 188 14.72 5.75 -3.06
CA HIS A 188 13.94 4.53 -3.33
C HIS A 188 14.06 4.06 -4.78
N PRO A 189 13.98 4.94 -5.82
CA PRO A 189 14.16 4.47 -7.20
C PRO A 189 15.53 3.85 -7.45
N ALA A 190 16.61 4.49 -7.00
CA ALA A 190 17.95 3.94 -7.15
C ALA A 190 18.12 2.60 -6.39
N PHE A 191 17.52 2.48 -5.20
CA PHE A 191 17.50 1.23 -4.43
C PHE A 191 16.83 0.09 -5.20
N TYR A 192 15.62 0.31 -5.74
CA TYR A 192 14.91 -0.69 -6.53
C TYR A 192 15.63 -1.02 -7.83
N CYS A 193 16.11 -0.02 -8.57
CA CYS A 193 16.82 -0.22 -9.84
C CYS A 193 18.18 -0.89 -9.70
N SER A 194 18.79 -0.85 -8.50
CA SER A 194 20.09 -1.50 -8.22
C SER A 194 19.95 -2.94 -7.72
N SER A 195 18.73 -3.36 -7.39
CA SER A 195 18.45 -4.70 -6.89
C SER A 195 18.05 -5.61 -8.05
N ARG A 196 18.65 -6.80 -8.15
CA ARG A 196 18.23 -7.82 -9.14
C ARG A 196 16.79 -8.27 -8.86
N PHE A 197 16.48 -8.53 -7.59
CA PHE A 197 15.15 -8.78 -7.10
C PHE A 197 14.85 -7.89 -5.89
N THR A 198 13.57 -7.57 -5.70
CA THR A 198 13.10 -7.02 -4.44
C THR A 198 12.00 -7.89 -3.85
N LEU A 199 12.04 -8.08 -2.54
CA LEU A 199 11.07 -8.90 -1.81
C LEU A 199 9.87 -8.04 -1.38
N ASN A 200 8.67 -8.54 -1.60
CA ASN A 200 7.46 -8.01 -0.99
C ASN A 200 6.94 -8.99 0.07
N LEU A 201 6.69 -8.48 1.27
CA LEU A 201 6.09 -9.23 2.37
C LEU A 201 4.81 -8.54 2.78
N THR A 202 3.71 -9.26 2.71
CA THR A 202 2.38 -8.76 3.03
C THR A 202 2.07 -8.99 4.51
N ARG A 203 1.42 -8.01 5.16
CA ARG A 203 0.99 -8.12 6.56
C ARG A 203 -0.03 -9.25 6.73
N LYS A 204 0.04 -9.96 7.86
CA LYS A 204 -0.79 -11.14 8.13
C LYS A 204 -2.30 -10.88 7.95
N HIS A 205 -2.79 -9.73 8.39
CA HIS A 205 -4.21 -9.36 8.23
C HIS A 205 -4.59 -9.18 6.75
N MET A 206 -3.71 -8.61 5.93
CA MET A 206 -3.93 -8.41 4.50
C MET A 206 -3.91 -9.76 3.74
N VAL A 207 -2.97 -10.65 4.08
CA VAL A 207 -2.93 -12.02 3.52
C VAL A 207 -4.22 -12.77 3.83
N LYS A 208 -4.72 -12.68 5.08
CA LYS A 208 -5.95 -13.37 5.50
C LYS A 208 -7.18 -12.94 4.71
N VAL A 209 -7.28 -11.66 4.40
CA VAL A 209 -8.42 -11.07 3.69
C VAL A 209 -8.26 -11.17 2.18
N GLY A 210 -7.03 -11.08 1.68
CA GLY A 210 -6.72 -10.98 0.25
C GLY A 210 -7.06 -9.62 -0.34
N TYR A 211 -6.88 -9.48 -1.65
CA TYR A 211 -7.21 -8.27 -2.43
C TYR A 211 -6.70 -6.95 -1.82
N SER A 212 -5.56 -7.01 -1.13
CA SER A 212 -5.00 -5.89 -0.36
C SER A 212 -3.52 -5.67 -0.70
N PRO A 213 -3.23 -5.05 -1.85
CA PRO A 213 -1.87 -4.82 -2.29
C PRO A 213 -1.15 -3.81 -1.41
N SER A 214 0.13 -4.03 -1.15
CA SER A 214 0.97 -3.00 -0.54
C SER A 214 1.44 -1.97 -1.58
N VAL A 215 1.60 -0.72 -1.18
CA VAL A 215 2.13 0.34 -2.06
C VAL A 215 3.50 -0.02 -2.64
N ARG A 216 4.32 -0.77 -1.89
CA ARG A 216 5.64 -1.25 -2.32
C ARG A 216 5.60 -2.02 -3.63
N LEU A 217 4.56 -2.84 -3.86
CA LEU A 217 4.39 -3.57 -5.12
C LEU A 217 4.37 -2.63 -6.31
N PHE A 218 3.61 -1.54 -6.21
CA PHE A 218 3.48 -0.57 -7.29
C PHE A 218 4.71 0.32 -7.43
N GLU A 219 5.33 0.72 -6.31
CA GLU A 219 6.56 1.53 -6.31
C GLU A 219 7.74 0.77 -6.92
N ALA A 220 7.94 -0.48 -6.51
CA ALA A 220 9.02 -1.33 -7.02
C ALA A 220 8.80 -1.66 -8.50
N ALA A 221 7.59 -2.06 -8.87
CA ALA A 221 7.23 -2.30 -10.27
C ALA A 221 7.38 -1.03 -11.12
N GLY A 222 6.99 0.14 -10.61
CA GLY A 222 7.18 1.43 -11.27
C GLY A 222 8.65 1.73 -11.60
N CYS A 223 9.56 1.24 -10.77
CA CYS A 223 11.02 1.30 -10.99
C CYS A 223 11.55 0.17 -11.89
N GLY A 224 10.70 -0.73 -12.40
CA GLY A 224 11.10 -1.87 -13.22
C GLY A 224 11.83 -2.98 -12.47
N ALA A 225 11.71 -3.04 -11.14
CA ALA A 225 12.31 -4.10 -10.34
C ALA A 225 11.55 -5.43 -10.47
N ALA A 226 12.26 -6.54 -10.59
CA ALA A 226 11.65 -7.86 -10.48
C ALA A 226 11.27 -8.13 -9.02
N ILE A 227 10.01 -8.49 -8.78
CA ILE A 227 9.48 -8.68 -7.44
C ILE A 227 9.32 -10.17 -7.15
N ILE A 228 9.82 -10.60 -5.98
CA ILE A 228 9.47 -11.86 -5.35
C ILE A 228 8.47 -11.54 -4.23
N SER A 229 7.31 -12.18 -4.19
CA SER A 229 6.25 -11.86 -3.22
C SER A 229 5.67 -13.12 -2.60
N ASP A 230 5.24 -13.01 -1.36
CA ASP A 230 4.32 -13.97 -0.76
C ASP A 230 2.98 -13.96 -1.52
N GLY A 231 2.33 -15.14 -1.59
CA GLY A 231 1.02 -15.30 -2.23
C GLY A 231 -0.13 -14.90 -1.31
N TRP A 232 -1.19 -14.34 -1.91
CA TRP A 232 -2.46 -14.03 -1.24
C TRP A 232 -3.60 -13.96 -2.26
N ALA A 233 -4.83 -14.21 -1.82
CA ALA A 233 -6.01 -14.23 -2.70
C ALA A 233 -6.23 -12.88 -3.40
N GLY A 234 -6.32 -12.89 -4.73
CA GLY A 234 -6.54 -11.70 -5.54
C GLY A 234 -5.27 -10.98 -6.00
N LEU A 235 -4.07 -11.50 -5.68
CA LEU A 235 -2.82 -10.93 -6.18
C LEU A 235 -2.78 -10.97 -7.72
N GLU A 236 -3.35 -12.01 -8.31
CA GLU A 236 -3.47 -12.20 -9.76
C GLU A 236 -4.27 -11.10 -10.46
N SER A 237 -5.08 -10.34 -9.75
CA SER A 237 -5.76 -9.16 -10.29
C SER A 237 -4.85 -7.93 -10.43
N PHE A 238 -3.65 -7.97 -9.85
CA PHE A 238 -2.66 -6.89 -9.92
C PHE A 238 -1.45 -7.24 -10.77
N PHE A 239 -1.02 -8.50 -10.73
CA PHE A 239 0.14 -8.99 -11.47
C PHE A 239 -0.09 -10.42 -11.94
N HIS A 240 0.37 -10.76 -13.13
CA HIS A 240 0.37 -12.15 -13.61
C HIS A 240 1.51 -12.93 -12.94
N PRO A 241 1.19 -13.97 -12.11
CA PRO A 241 2.21 -14.80 -11.48
C PRO A 241 3.14 -15.45 -12.50
N ASN A 242 4.43 -15.53 -12.17
CA ASN A 242 5.53 -16.07 -12.98
C ASN A 242 5.82 -15.33 -14.30
N ASP A 243 5.08 -14.27 -14.60
CA ASP A 243 5.32 -13.42 -15.76
C ASP A 243 5.66 -11.97 -15.35
N GLU A 244 4.91 -11.39 -14.44
CA GLU A 244 5.08 -10.02 -13.95
C GLU A 244 5.57 -9.98 -12.49
N ILE A 245 5.40 -11.09 -11.76
CA ILE A 245 5.82 -11.24 -10.36
C ILE A 245 6.16 -12.71 -10.10
N LEU A 246 7.20 -12.97 -9.30
CA LEU A 246 7.52 -14.31 -8.84
C LEU A 246 6.87 -14.54 -7.48
N LEU A 247 6.17 -15.67 -7.34
CA LEU A 247 5.53 -16.04 -6.08
C LEU A 247 6.31 -17.11 -5.35
N ASP A 248 6.47 -16.91 -4.04
CA ASP A 248 7.15 -17.89 -3.21
C ASP A 248 6.82 -17.76 -1.71
N GLU A 249 6.79 -18.91 -1.05
CA GLU A 249 6.62 -19.02 0.40
C GLU A 249 7.73 -19.82 1.08
N SER A 250 8.77 -20.21 0.35
CA SER A 250 9.85 -21.03 0.88
C SER A 250 11.26 -20.48 0.62
N THR A 251 12.16 -20.70 1.60
CA THR A 251 13.59 -20.39 1.45
C THR A 251 14.20 -21.06 0.22
N ALA A 252 13.81 -22.31 -0.07
CA ALA A 252 14.36 -23.10 -1.17
C ALA A 252 14.05 -22.49 -2.54
N GLU A 253 12.85 -21.99 -2.73
CA GLU A 253 12.46 -21.36 -4.00
C GLU A 253 13.12 -20.00 -4.18
N VAL A 254 13.21 -19.16 -3.14
CA VAL A 254 14.00 -17.92 -3.21
C VAL A 254 15.43 -18.21 -3.66
N VAL A 255 16.08 -19.23 -3.04
CA VAL A 255 17.42 -19.65 -3.44
C VAL A 255 17.45 -20.13 -4.90
N ARG A 256 16.45 -20.89 -5.34
CA ARG A 256 16.31 -21.31 -6.73
C ARG A 256 16.24 -20.11 -7.69
N TYR A 257 15.43 -19.12 -7.40
CA TYR A 257 15.33 -17.89 -8.22
C TYR A 257 16.67 -17.13 -8.28
N LEU A 258 17.41 -17.08 -7.19
CA LEU A 258 18.72 -16.40 -7.14
C LEU A 258 19.79 -17.09 -8.03
N TYR A 259 19.64 -18.38 -8.35
CA TYR A 259 20.59 -19.10 -9.21
C TYR A 259 20.06 -19.34 -10.62
N GLU A 260 18.78 -19.63 -10.79
CA GLU A 260 18.22 -20.08 -12.06
C GLU A 260 17.68 -18.95 -12.93
N VAL A 261 17.13 -17.89 -12.35
CA VAL A 261 16.59 -16.74 -13.12
C VAL A 261 17.74 -15.80 -13.47
N SER A 262 18.06 -15.66 -14.74
CA SER A 262 19.14 -14.77 -15.19
C SER A 262 18.84 -13.28 -14.94
N PRO A 263 19.86 -12.40 -14.91
CA PRO A 263 19.62 -10.95 -14.81
C PRO A 263 18.70 -10.41 -15.92
N GLU A 264 18.82 -10.96 -17.13
CA GLU A 264 18.03 -10.58 -18.30
C GLU A 264 16.55 -10.98 -18.12
N GLU A 265 16.30 -12.19 -17.61
CA GLU A 265 14.94 -12.66 -17.30
C GLU A 265 14.32 -11.84 -16.17
N ALA A 266 15.07 -11.56 -15.10
CA ALA A 266 14.62 -10.69 -14.02
C ALA A 266 14.24 -9.29 -14.54
N ALA A 267 15.10 -8.68 -15.38
CA ALA A 267 14.80 -7.41 -16.02
C ALA A 267 13.55 -7.49 -16.92
N GLY A 268 13.34 -8.63 -17.61
CA GLY A 268 12.14 -8.88 -18.40
C GLY A 268 10.86 -8.91 -17.56
N ILE A 269 10.88 -9.61 -16.42
CA ILE A 269 9.79 -9.66 -15.43
C ILE A 269 9.49 -8.25 -14.91
N GLY A 270 10.50 -7.53 -14.45
CA GLY A 270 10.35 -6.17 -13.93
C GLY A 270 9.78 -5.19 -14.97
N LYS A 271 10.20 -5.32 -16.24
CA LYS A 271 9.65 -4.51 -17.34
C LYS A 271 8.16 -4.76 -17.56
N ARG A 272 7.72 -6.01 -17.55
CA ARG A 272 6.29 -6.35 -17.71
C ARG A 272 5.47 -5.85 -16.54
N ALA A 273 5.97 -6.04 -15.31
CA ALA A 273 5.37 -5.45 -14.09
C ALA A 273 5.22 -3.94 -14.19
N GLN A 274 6.27 -3.24 -14.68
CA GLN A 274 6.25 -1.78 -14.87
C GLN A 274 5.16 -1.36 -15.88
N GLN A 275 5.07 -2.04 -17.01
CA GLN A 275 4.03 -1.74 -18.02
C GLN A 275 2.62 -1.86 -17.43
N ARG A 276 2.37 -2.91 -16.64
CA ARG A 276 1.08 -3.09 -15.96
C ARG A 276 0.78 -1.95 -14.98
N VAL A 277 1.69 -1.65 -14.07
CA VAL A 277 1.38 -0.64 -13.03
C VAL A 277 1.27 0.77 -13.59
N LEU A 278 1.98 1.10 -14.65
CA LEU A 278 1.80 2.37 -15.39
C LEU A 278 0.42 2.44 -16.07
N ALA A 279 -0.06 1.33 -16.61
CA ALA A 279 -1.37 1.28 -17.26
C ALA A 279 -2.54 1.34 -16.26
N GLU A 280 -2.40 0.75 -15.06
CA GLU A 280 -3.55 0.47 -14.19
C GLU A 280 -3.45 1.05 -12.78
N HIS A 281 -2.23 1.32 -12.26
CA HIS A 281 -2.03 1.57 -10.82
C HIS A 281 -1.28 2.87 -10.50
N SER A 282 -1.05 3.77 -11.48
CA SER A 282 -0.46 5.08 -11.23
C SER A 282 -1.41 6.01 -10.47
N ALA A 283 -0.87 7.05 -9.86
CA ALA A 283 -1.65 8.09 -9.17
C ALA A 283 -2.67 8.76 -10.11
N ASP A 284 -2.30 8.99 -11.39
CA ASP A 284 -3.22 9.55 -12.39
C ASP A 284 -4.42 8.63 -12.65
N LYS A 285 -4.19 7.30 -12.72
CA LYS A 285 -5.28 6.32 -12.85
C LYS A 285 -6.21 6.31 -11.64
N ARG A 286 -5.67 6.44 -10.43
CA ARG A 286 -6.48 6.53 -9.21
C ARG A 286 -7.25 7.85 -9.14
N ALA A 287 -6.66 8.96 -9.55
CA ALA A 287 -7.35 10.24 -9.65
C ALA A 287 -8.54 10.15 -10.62
N ALA A 288 -8.32 9.63 -11.82
CA ALA A 288 -9.39 9.44 -12.80
C ALA A 288 -10.51 8.50 -12.28
N GLN A 289 -10.16 7.39 -11.62
CA GLN A 289 -11.12 6.50 -10.98
C GLN A 289 -11.91 7.23 -9.88
N PHE A 290 -11.27 8.05 -9.07
CA PHE A 290 -11.93 8.83 -8.04
C PHE A 290 -12.88 9.87 -8.65
N GLU A 291 -12.46 10.60 -9.67
CA GLU A 291 -13.30 11.56 -10.40
C GLU A 291 -14.55 10.90 -10.97
N GLU A 292 -14.41 9.70 -11.57
CA GLU A 292 -15.56 8.93 -12.07
C GLU A 292 -16.54 8.55 -10.94
N LEU A 293 -16.01 8.10 -9.79
CA LEU A 293 -16.81 7.70 -8.64
C LEU A 293 -17.63 8.86 -8.04
N ILE A 294 -17.07 10.06 -7.96
CA ILE A 294 -17.75 11.25 -7.45
C ILE A 294 -18.65 11.89 -8.50
N GLY A 295 -18.25 11.92 -9.78
CA GLY A 295 -19.02 12.48 -10.90
C GLY A 295 -20.33 11.73 -11.13
N ALA A 296 -20.33 10.42 -11.07
CA ALA A 296 -21.53 9.59 -11.17
C ALA A 296 -22.56 9.90 -10.07
N LYS A 297 -22.15 10.36 -8.88
CA LYS A 297 -23.06 10.76 -7.80
C LYS A 297 -23.56 12.19 -7.90
N SER A 298 -22.72 13.11 -8.35
CA SER A 298 -23.13 14.51 -8.58
C SER A 298 -24.26 14.57 -9.59
N LEU A 299 -24.17 13.81 -10.70
CA LEU A 299 -25.22 13.73 -11.70
C LEU A 299 -26.51 13.08 -11.16
N ALA A 300 -26.41 12.00 -10.37
CA ALA A 300 -27.58 11.33 -9.81
C ALA A 300 -28.39 12.22 -8.84
N ARG A 301 -27.71 13.15 -8.12
CA ARG A 301 -28.41 14.11 -7.23
C ARG A 301 -28.98 15.32 -7.94
N GLN A 302 -28.49 15.70 -9.13
CA GLN A 302 -29.07 16.80 -9.93
C GLN A 302 -30.38 16.40 -10.61
N TYR A 303 -30.65 15.10 -10.74
CA TYR A 303 -31.86 14.57 -11.42
C TYR A 303 -32.79 13.81 -10.46
N ALA A 304 -32.55 13.81 -9.15
CA ALA A 304 -33.43 13.27 -8.11
C ALA A 304 -34.12 14.39 -7.34
#